data_b7599ddfd86f6b82b6377b4092b60ba8
#
_entry.id   b7599ddfd86f6b82b6377b4092b60ba8
#
_cell.length_a   1.000
_cell.length_b   1.000
_cell.length_c   1.000
_cell.angle_alpha   90.00
_cell.angle_beta   90.00
_cell.angle_gamma   90.00
#
_symmetry.space_group_name_H-M   'P 1'
#
loop_
_entity.id
_entity.type
_entity.pdbx_description
1 polymer ?
#
loop_
_entity_poly.entity_id
_entity_poly.type
_entity_poly.pdbx_seq_one_letter_code
_entity_poly.pdbx_strand_id
1 'polypeptide(L)'
;MKIKSIDDSAITFDNGMDITFDHVADCCEYNYAAFEEIDDLAKNFEFSENLIFESVPNSGFRFGNNPQNMVFVPCYSEQNGYYSNDVDIYYNDKQVLNVYCDWNC
;
A
#
# COMPACT_ATOMS: atom_id res chain seq x y z
N MET A 1 -14.60 -0.21 -10.50
CA MET A 1 -13.42 0.59 -10.95
C MET A 1 -12.23 -0.31 -11.23
N LYS A 2 -11.41 0.07 -12.16
CA LYS A 2 -10.16 -0.62 -12.49
C LYS A 2 -8.97 0.28 -12.24
N ILE A 3 -7.80 -0.31 -12.06
CA ILE A 3 -6.56 0.46 -11.92
C ILE A 3 -6.27 1.17 -13.23
N LYS A 4 -6.13 2.50 -13.17
CA LYS A 4 -5.78 3.34 -14.32
C LYS A 4 -4.29 3.52 -14.44
N SER A 5 -3.61 3.76 -13.31
CA SER A 5 -2.16 3.96 -13.28
C SER A 5 -1.58 3.57 -11.93
N ILE A 6 -0.31 3.18 -11.96
CA ILE A 6 0.47 2.84 -10.76
C ILE A 6 1.81 3.55 -10.89
N ASP A 7 2.21 4.24 -9.83
CA ASP A 7 3.56 4.77 -9.72
C ASP A 7 4.11 4.50 -8.32
N ASP A 8 5.28 5.04 -7.98
CA ASP A 8 5.93 4.77 -6.70
C ASP A 8 5.21 5.39 -5.50
N SER A 9 4.23 6.26 -5.73
CA SER A 9 3.52 6.96 -4.65
C SER A 9 2.03 6.65 -4.58
N ALA A 10 1.42 6.08 -5.62
CA ALA A 10 -0.02 5.87 -5.66
C ALA A 10 -0.47 4.79 -6.62
N ILE A 11 -1.60 4.16 -6.29
CA ILE A 11 -2.43 3.41 -7.24
C ILE A 11 -3.65 4.29 -7.51
N THR A 12 -3.87 4.66 -8.76
CA THR A 12 -5.02 5.49 -9.16
C THR A 12 -6.00 4.66 -9.96
N PHE A 13 -7.28 4.74 -9.59
CA PHE A 13 -8.35 4.02 -10.26
C PHE A 13 -9.02 4.90 -11.32
N ASP A 14 -9.73 4.29 -12.25
CA ASP A 14 -10.36 4.98 -13.37
C ASP A 14 -11.51 5.90 -12.99
N ASN A 15 -12.03 5.79 -11.77
CA ASN A 15 -13.05 6.69 -11.24
C ASN A 15 -12.45 7.87 -10.44
N GLY A 16 -11.12 8.00 -10.40
CA GLY A 16 -10.43 9.08 -9.70
C GLY A 16 -10.07 8.79 -8.25
N MET A 17 -10.51 7.68 -7.69
CA MET A 17 -10.10 7.28 -6.33
C MET A 17 -8.68 6.75 -6.35
N ASP A 18 -7.97 6.84 -5.23
CA ASP A 18 -6.58 6.40 -5.16
C ASP A 18 -6.22 5.77 -3.81
N ILE A 19 -5.14 4.97 -3.83
CA ILE A 19 -4.50 4.44 -2.64
C ILE A 19 -3.12 5.06 -2.57
N THR A 20 -2.80 5.69 -1.45
CA THR A 20 -1.50 6.34 -1.23
C THR A 20 -0.92 5.90 0.11
N PHE A 21 0.33 6.25 0.34
CA PHE A 21 0.96 6.04 1.65
C PHE A 21 1.64 7.32 2.11
N ASP A 22 1.84 7.41 3.42
CA ASP A 22 2.58 8.53 4.01
C ASP A 22 3.45 8.02 5.14
N HIS A 23 4.64 8.59 5.25
CA HIS A 23 5.56 8.34 6.34
C HIS A 23 6.41 9.61 6.56
N VAL A 24 6.44 10.09 7.80
CA VAL A 24 7.31 11.21 8.15
C VAL A 24 8.73 10.67 8.27
N ALA A 25 9.53 10.88 7.23
CA ALA A 25 10.89 10.38 7.16
C ALA A 25 11.85 11.26 7.95
N ASP A 26 12.63 10.65 8.83
CA ASP A 26 13.81 11.29 9.42
C ASP A 26 15.00 11.11 8.48
N CYS A 27 16.12 11.71 8.83
CA CYS A 27 17.27 11.78 7.92
C CYS A 27 17.80 10.43 7.42
N CYS A 28 17.55 9.32 8.17
CA CYS A 28 18.24 8.05 7.93
C CYS A 28 17.28 6.88 7.78
N GLU A 29 16.03 7.15 7.45
CA GLU A 29 15.02 6.11 7.24
C GLU A 29 14.19 6.38 6.00
N TYR A 30 13.70 5.29 5.40
CA TYR A 30 12.78 5.36 4.27
C TYR A 30 11.82 4.17 4.35
N ASN A 31 10.55 4.47 4.61
CA ASN A 31 9.48 3.47 4.64
C ASN A 31 8.52 3.75 3.49
N TYR A 32 8.18 2.73 2.73
CA TYR A 32 7.34 2.92 1.55
C TYR A 32 6.51 1.68 1.22
N ALA A 33 5.42 1.90 0.52
CA ALA A 33 4.61 0.84 -0.08
C ALA A 33 5.06 0.67 -1.54
N ALA A 34 5.39 -0.56 -1.91
CA ALA A 34 5.89 -0.85 -3.25
C ALA A 34 4.72 -1.16 -4.20
N PHE A 35 3.96 -0.14 -4.56
CA PHE A 35 2.78 -0.29 -5.41
C PHE A 35 3.09 -0.94 -6.76
N GLU A 36 4.29 -0.72 -7.29
CA GLU A 36 4.69 -1.27 -8.58
C GLU A 36 4.95 -2.78 -8.56
N GLU A 37 5.03 -3.37 -7.36
CA GLU A 37 5.28 -4.81 -7.19
C GLU A 37 4.02 -5.64 -7.07
N ILE A 38 2.83 -5.07 -7.27
CA ILE A 38 1.60 -5.84 -7.24
C ILE A 38 1.50 -6.77 -8.45
N ASP A 39 0.70 -7.82 -8.32
CA ASP A 39 0.46 -8.77 -9.39
C ASP A 39 -0.16 -8.07 -10.60
N ASP A 40 0.36 -8.34 -11.80
CA ASP A 40 -0.15 -7.75 -13.04
C ASP A 40 -1.62 -8.11 -13.30
N LEU A 41 -2.11 -9.22 -12.79
CA LEU A 41 -3.52 -9.60 -12.89
C LEU A 41 -4.44 -8.58 -12.22
N ALA A 42 -3.96 -7.88 -11.20
CA ALA A 42 -4.72 -6.86 -10.51
C ALA A 42 -5.09 -5.68 -11.42
N LYS A 43 -4.28 -5.42 -12.44
CA LYS A 43 -4.51 -4.29 -13.37
C LYS A 43 -5.77 -4.46 -14.22
N ASN A 44 -6.27 -5.70 -14.34
CA ASN A 44 -7.47 -6.01 -15.11
C ASN A 44 -8.67 -6.38 -14.23
N PHE A 45 -8.49 -6.34 -12.92
CA PHE A 45 -9.51 -6.72 -11.97
C PHE A 45 -10.51 -5.58 -11.75
N GLU A 46 -11.79 -5.93 -11.60
CA GLU A 46 -12.84 -4.95 -11.33
C GLU A 46 -13.00 -4.80 -9.81
N PHE A 47 -12.65 -3.63 -9.28
CA PHE A 47 -12.75 -3.33 -7.86
C PHE A 47 -14.02 -2.56 -7.54
N SER A 48 -14.60 -2.85 -6.37
CA SER A 48 -15.68 -2.06 -5.79
C SER A 48 -15.09 -0.78 -5.18
N GLU A 49 -15.89 0.28 -5.10
CA GLU A 49 -15.50 1.49 -4.36
C GLU A 49 -15.37 1.23 -2.85
N ASN A 50 -16.03 0.18 -2.35
CA ASN A 50 -16.00 -0.22 -0.93
C ASN A 50 -14.91 -1.25 -0.69
N LEU A 51 -13.66 -0.84 -0.85
CA LEU A 51 -12.51 -1.73 -0.67
C LEU A 51 -12.33 -2.10 0.80
N ILE A 52 -11.89 -3.35 1.02
CA ILE A 52 -11.45 -3.85 2.31
C ILE A 52 -9.93 -3.78 2.36
N PHE A 53 -9.38 -3.35 3.48
CA PHE A 53 -7.93 -3.24 3.69
C PHE A 53 -7.54 -4.06 4.90
N GLU A 54 -6.45 -4.83 4.79
CA GLU A 54 -5.90 -5.61 5.89
C GLU A 54 -4.39 -5.47 5.94
N SER A 55 -3.83 -5.32 7.14
CA SER A 55 -2.38 -5.35 7.30
C SER A 55 -1.88 -6.80 7.31
N VAL A 56 -0.71 -7.02 6.70
CA VAL A 56 0.01 -8.29 6.77
C VAL A 56 1.24 -8.04 7.63
N PRO A 57 1.32 -8.61 8.85
CA PRO A 57 2.39 -8.26 9.78
C PRO A 57 3.79 -8.39 9.19
N ASN A 58 4.59 -7.33 9.32
CA ASN A 58 5.99 -7.26 8.86
C ASN A 58 6.19 -7.52 7.37
N SER A 59 5.15 -7.33 6.56
CA SER A 59 5.24 -7.62 5.12
C SER A 59 4.62 -6.53 4.26
N GLY A 60 3.51 -5.95 4.68
CA GLY A 60 2.80 -4.95 3.90
C GLY A 60 1.31 -4.96 4.21
N PHE A 61 0.50 -4.83 3.17
CA PHE A 61 -0.95 -4.86 3.32
C PHE A 61 -1.59 -5.48 2.09
N ARG A 62 -2.88 -5.78 2.21
CA ARG A 62 -3.67 -6.25 1.08
C ARG A 62 -5.00 -5.50 1.02
N PHE A 63 -5.54 -5.41 -0.17
CA PHE A 63 -6.81 -4.75 -0.41
C PHE A 63 -7.62 -5.49 -1.46
N GLY A 64 -8.93 -5.37 -1.41
CA GLY A 64 -9.80 -6.00 -2.39
C GLY A 64 -11.27 -5.87 -2.05
N ASN A 65 -12.09 -6.55 -2.84
CA ASN A 65 -13.55 -6.52 -2.69
C ASN A 65 -14.03 -7.40 -1.53
N ASN A 66 -13.30 -8.48 -1.25
CA ASN A 66 -13.67 -9.43 -0.20
C ASN A 66 -12.41 -10.21 0.22
N PRO A 67 -12.46 -10.94 1.36
CA PRO A 67 -11.27 -11.63 1.88
C PRO A 67 -10.68 -12.71 0.97
N GLN A 68 -11.42 -13.21 -0.01
CA GLN A 68 -10.93 -14.23 -0.93
C GLN A 68 -10.25 -13.64 -2.17
N ASN A 69 -10.46 -12.37 -2.46
CA ASN A 69 -9.98 -11.71 -3.69
C ASN A 69 -9.25 -10.43 -3.33
N MET A 70 -8.06 -10.56 -2.77
CA MET A 70 -7.26 -9.42 -2.35
C MET A 70 -5.93 -9.35 -3.10
N VAL A 71 -5.47 -8.12 -3.30
CA VAL A 71 -4.18 -7.82 -3.91
C VAL A 71 -3.20 -7.46 -2.80
N PHE A 72 -2.05 -8.13 -2.77
CA PHE A 72 -1.01 -7.86 -1.80
C PHE A 72 -0.09 -6.74 -2.28
N VAL A 73 0.18 -5.78 -1.40
CA VAL A 73 1.15 -4.70 -1.64
C VAL A 73 2.27 -4.86 -0.61
N PRO A 74 3.49 -5.18 -1.04
CA PRO A 74 4.61 -5.25 -0.12
C PRO A 74 5.02 -3.85 0.34
N CYS A 75 5.38 -3.72 1.61
CA CYS A 75 5.90 -2.49 2.18
C CYS A 75 7.28 -2.76 2.76
N TYR A 76 8.23 -1.89 2.47
CA TYR A 76 9.62 -2.06 2.86
C TYR A 76 10.10 -0.90 3.72
N SER A 77 11.02 -1.20 4.61
CA SER A 77 11.65 -0.22 5.47
C SER A 77 13.17 -0.31 5.29
N GLU A 78 13.78 0.81 4.92
CA GLU A 78 15.23 0.94 4.79
C GLU A 78 15.73 1.89 5.87
N GLN A 79 16.34 1.34 6.92
CA GLN A 79 16.82 2.11 8.05
C GLN A 79 17.88 1.34 8.82
N ASN A 80 18.52 2.04 9.78
CA ASN A 80 19.59 1.46 10.59
C ASN A 80 19.09 0.79 11.90
N GLY A 81 17.78 0.66 12.08
CA GLY A 81 17.20 -0.02 13.24
C GLY A 81 16.80 0.87 14.40
N TYR A 82 16.96 2.18 14.28
CA TYR A 82 16.63 3.14 15.35
C TYR A 82 15.27 3.82 15.17
N TYR A 83 14.59 3.55 14.07
CA TYR A 83 13.36 4.25 13.71
C TYR A 83 12.20 3.28 13.57
N SER A 84 10.99 3.83 13.59
CA SER A 84 9.77 3.08 13.31
C SER A 84 9.80 2.53 11.88
N ASN A 85 9.31 1.30 11.69
CA ASN A 85 9.21 0.68 10.38
C ASN A 85 7.76 0.64 9.87
N ASP A 86 6.94 1.58 10.27
CA ASP A 86 5.55 1.64 9.87
C ASP A 86 5.29 2.72 8.83
N VAL A 87 4.19 2.57 8.12
CA VAL A 87 3.70 3.51 7.11
C VAL A 87 2.18 3.57 7.20
N ASP A 88 1.62 4.76 7.00
CA ASP A 88 0.19 4.96 6.97
C ASP A 88 -0.34 4.79 5.55
N ILE A 89 -1.42 4.06 5.39
CA ILE A 89 -2.06 3.83 4.10
C ILE A 89 -3.36 4.62 4.05
N TYR A 90 -3.56 5.31 2.93
CA TYR A 90 -4.72 6.16 2.69
C TYR A 90 -5.50 5.67 1.49
N TYR A 91 -6.83 5.71 1.60
CA TYR A 91 -7.73 5.47 0.49
C TYR A 91 -8.58 6.70 0.30
N ASN A 92 -8.45 7.34 -0.87
CA ASN A 92 -9.13 8.59 -1.21
C ASN A 92 -8.94 9.66 -0.12
N ASP A 93 -7.67 9.84 0.29
CA ASP A 93 -7.20 10.79 1.31
C ASP A 93 -7.66 10.50 2.74
N LYS A 94 -8.21 9.31 3.00
CA LYS A 94 -8.63 8.91 4.33
C LYS A 94 -7.77 7.74 4.81
N GLN A 95 -7.16 7.87 5.98
CA GLN A 95 -6.33 6.80 6.54
C GLN A 95 -7.15 5.55 6.81
N VAL A 96 -6.72 4.42 6.27
CA VAL A 96 -7.40 3.13 6.43
C VAL A 96 -6.57 2.11 7.21
N LEU A 97 -5.24 2.22 7.17
CA LEU A 97 -4.33 1.30 7.86
C LEU A 97 -3.09 2.02 8.36
N ASN A 98 -2.49 1.45 9.39
CA ASN A 98 -1.09 1.66 9.75
C ASN A 98 -0.40 0.29 9.63
N VAL A 99 0.65 0.20 8.82
CA VAL A 99 1.24 -1.08 8.40
C VAL A 99 2.70 -1.13 8.82
N TYR A 100 3.12 -2.24 9.43
CA TYR A 100 4.53 -2.50 9.68
C TYR A 100 5.16 -3.12 8.44
N CYS A 101 6.25 -2.51 8.00
CA CYS A 101 6.95 -2.91 6.79
C CYS A 101 7.90 -4.08 7.04
N ASP A 102 8.26 -4.79 5.97
CA ASP A 102 9.36 -5.73 5.99
C ASP A 102 10.65 -4.93 6.15
N TRP A 103 11.36 -5.17 7.25
CA TRP A 103 12.57 -4.44 7.55
C TRP A 103 13.74 -5.04 6.78
N ASN A 104 14.21 -4.26 5.82
CA ASN A 104 15.26 -4.66 4.90
C ASN A 104 16.40 -3.65 5.01
N CYS A 105 17.27 -3.82 6.00
CA CYS A 105 18.41 -2.93 6.17
C CYS A 105 19.75 -3.61 5.83
#